data_600aafa4bff2093e9cf927317de22e0f
#
_entry.id   600aafa4bff2093e9cf927317de22e0f
#
_cell.length_a   1.000
_cell.length_b   1.000
_cell.length_c   1.000
_cell.angle_alpha   90.00
_cell.angle_beta   90.00
_cell.angle_gamma   90.00
#
_symmetry.space_group_name_H-M   'P 1'
#
loop_
_entity.id
_entity.type
_entity.pdbx_description
1 polymer ?
#
loop_
_entity_poly.entity_id
_entity_poly.type
_entity_poly.pdbx_seq_one_letter_code
_entity_poly.pdbx_strand_id
1 'polypeptide(L)'
;MTTTTQRLLDLAAAAPATHDEDLVLLLREASELYQQGFADLRDTVAARFAGLSGGDLVAAATAAGMPCDASQDRDELVLLLALAEWEMIPAALAYSEMAQDAARRGVCLIPEE
;
A
#
# COMPACT_ATOMS: atom_id res chain seq x y z
N MET A 1 -11.36 -18.73 -2.71
CA MET A 1 -11.60 -17.27 -2.72
C MET A 1 -10.30 -16.51 -2.98
N THR A 2 -10.36 -15.52 -3.85
CA THR A 2 -9.20 -14.70 -4.14
C THR A 2 -9.07 -13.60 -3.08
N THR A 3 -7.89 -13.48 -2.48
CA THR A 3 -7.63 -12.42 -1.51
C THR A 3 -7.45 -11.07 -2.22
N THR A 4 -7.58 -9.98 -1.48
CA THR A 4 -7.35 -8.64 -2.03
C THR A 4 -5.95 -8.53 -2.63
N THR A 5 -4.94 -9.02 -1.93
CA THR A 5 -3.56 -8.97 -2.42
C THR A 5 -3.35 -9.84 -3.66
N GLN A 6 -3.97 -11.01 -3.71
CA GLN A 6 -3.86 -11.89 -4.89
C GLN A 6 -4.52 -11.24 -6.10
N ARG A 7 -5.70 -10.64 -5.91
CA ARG A 7 -6.37 -9.94 -7.00
C ARG A 7 -5.54 -8.77 -7.51
N LEU A 8 -4.90 -8.03 -6.61
CA LEU A 8 -4.02 -6.93 -7.00
C LEU A 8 -2.84 -7.44 -7.83
N LEU A 9 -2.24 -8.55 -7.42
CA LEU A 9 -1.16 -9.19 -8.20
C LEU A 9 -1.64 -9.60 -9.59
N ASP A 10 -2.84 -10.16 -9.68
CA ASP A 10 -3.42 -10.59 -10.96
C ASP A 10 -3.63 -9.40 -11.89
N LEU A 11 -4.13 -8.28 -11.37
CA LEU A 11 -4.32 -7.06 -12.17
C LEU A 11 -2.98 -6.51 -12.63
N ALA A 12 -1.98 -6.49 -11.75
CA ALA A 12 -0.65 -6.01 -12.12
C ALA A 12 -0.03 -6.88 -13.21
N ALA A 13 -0.25 -8.17 -13.16
CA ALA A 13 0.26 -9.10 -14.17
C ALA A 13 -0.40 -8.89 -15.53
N ALA A 14 -1.66 -8.46 -15.55
CA ALA A 14 -2.41 -8.21 -16.78
C ALA A 14 -2.09 -6.83 -17.39
N ALA A 15 -1.57 -5.90 -16.61
CA ALA A 15 -1.37 -4.51 -17.05
C ALA A 15 -0.49 -4.37 -18.30
N PRO A 16 0.65 -5.06 -18.45
CA PRO A 16 1.50 -4.89 -19.63
C PRO A 16 0.81 -5.25 -20.95
N ALA A 17 -0.15 -6.17 -20.92
CA ALA A 17 -0.88 -6.60 -22.10
C ALA A 17 -2.19 -5.83 -22.31
N THR A 18 -2.52 -4.90 -21.40
CA THR A 18 -3.76 -4.14 -21.47
C THR A 18 -3.57 -2.88 -22.31
N HIS A 19 -4.54 -2.58 -23.17
CA HIS A 19 -4.52 -1.35 -23.97
C HIS A 19 -4.65 -0.12 -23.07
N ASP A 20 -4.08 1.00 -23.50
CA ASP A 20 -4.05 2.22 -22.70
C ASP A 20 -5.44 2.67 -22.23
N GLU A 21 -6.43 2.59 -23.10
CA GLU A 21 -7.80 3.01 -22.77
C GLU A 21 -8.44 2.12 -21.69
N ASP A 22 -8.08 0.83 -21.67
CA ASP A 22 -8.57 -0.10 -20.65
C ASP A 22 -7.71 -0.06 -19.41
N LEU A 23 -6.45 0.35 -19.52
CA LEU A 23 -5.51 0.44 -18.42
C LEU A 23 -5.99 1.41 -17.34
N VAL A 24 -6.68 2.48 -17.73
CA VAL A 24 -7.24 3.43 -16.76
C VAL A 24 -8.21 2.74 -15.82
N LEU A 25 -9.09 1.87 -16.35
CA LEU A 25 -10.05 1.13 -15.54
C LEU A 25 -9.36 0.11 -14.66
N LEU A 26 -8.35 -0.56 -15.20
CA LEU A 26 -7.57 -1.55 -14.45
C LEU A 26 -6.81 -0.88 -13.29
N LEU A 27 -6.22 0.29 -13.53
CA LEU A 27 -5.53 1.06 -12.49
C LEU A 27 -6.50 1.51 -11.41
N ARG A 28 -7.73 1.91 -11.79
CA ARG A 28 -8.73 2.33 -10.81
C ARG A 28 -9.09 1.18 -9.89
N GLU A 29 -9.35 0.00 -10.44
CA GLU A 29 -9.64 -1.17 -9.64
C GLU A 29 -8.43 -1.54 -8.75
N ALA A 30 -7.23 -1.51 -9.32
CA ALA A 30 -6.02 -1.82 -8.57
C ALA A 30 -5.79 -0.83 -7.42
N SER A 31 -6.08 0.46 -7.66
CA SER A 31 -5.95 1.49 -6.62
C SER A 31 -6.90 1.22 -5.46
N GLU A 32 -8.14 0.83 -5.75
CA GLU A 32 -9.11 0.48 -4.70
C GLU A 32 -8.64 -0.72 -3.90
N LEU A 33 -8.13 -1.75 -4.58
CA LEU A 33 -7.60 -2.94 -3.91
C LEU A 33 -6.36 -2.60 -3.08
N TYR A 34 -5.50 -1.73 -3.57
CA TYR A 34 -4.32 -1.27 -2.85
C TYR A 34 -4.71 -0.60 -1.54
N GLN A 35 -5.69 0.33 -1.62
CA GLN A 35 -6.16 1.04 -0.43
C GLN A 35 -6.84 0.09 0.55
N GLN A 36 -7.64 -0.84 0.05
CA GLN A 36 -8.31 -1.83 0.90
C GLN A 36 -7.29 -2.73 1.58
N GLY A 37 -6.32 -3.23 0.85
CA GLY A 37 -5.26 -4.08 1.41
C GLY A 37 -4.45 -3.37 2.47
N PHE A 38 -4.12 -2.10 2.23
CA PHE A 38 -3.41 -1.29 3.21
C PHE A 38 -4.24 -1.07 4.47
N ALA A 39 -5.53 -0.76 4.32
CA ALA A 39 -6.42 -0.55 5.47
C ALA A 39 -6.54 -1.81 6.31
N ASP A 40 -6.66 -2.97 5.67
CA ASP A 40 -6.72 -4.25 6.37
C ASP A 40 -5.43 -4.52 7.13
N LEU A 41 -4.29 -4.24 6.51
CA LEU A 41 -2.99 -4.42 7.16
C LEU A 41 -2.83 -3.45 8.34
N ARG A 42 -3.24 -2.21 8.18
CA ARG A 42 -3.18 -1.22 9.26
C ARG A 42 -3.98 -1.69 10.48
N ASP A 43 -5.17 -2.25 10.26
CA ASP A 43 -5.99 -2.78 11.34
C ASP A 43 -5.30 -3.97 12.02
N THR A 44 -4.66 -4.84 11.22
CA THR A 44 -3.91 -5.98 11.74
C THR A 44 -2.71 -5.53 12.58
N VAL A 45 -1.99 -4.52 12.10
CA VAL A 45 -0.83 -3.95 12.81
C VAL A 45 -1.29 -3.30 14.11
N ALA A 46 -2.40 -2.55 14.07
CA ALA A 46 -2.95 -1.92 15.27
C ALA A 46 -3.29 -2.96 16.32
N ALA A 47 -3.90 -4.07 15.92
CA ALA A 47 -4.23 -5.16 16.84
C ALA A 47 -2.98 -5.84 17.39
N ARG A 48 -1.96 -6.04 16.52
CA ARG A 48 -0.69 -6.68 16.91
C ARG A 48 0.04 -5.89 17.99
N PHE A 49 -0.01 -4.56 17.90
CA PHE A 49 0.71 -3.68 18.81
C PHE A 49 -0.17 -3.02 19.86
N ALA A 50 -1.39 -3.53 20.04
CA ALA A 50 -2.36 -2.92 20.96
C ALA A 50 -1.86 -2.83 22.41
N GLY A 51 -1.02 -3.77 22.83
CA GLY A 51 -0.50 -3.79 24.19
C GLY A 51 0.80 -3.01 24.40
N LEU A 52 1.33 -2.37 23.37
CA LEU A 52 2.60 -1.67 23.48
C LEU A 52 2.42 -0.21 23.87
N SER A 53 3.40 0.31 24.61
CA SER A 53 3.45 1.74 24.95
C SER A 53 3.86 2.56 23.73
N GLY A 54 3.67 3.88 23.80
CA GLY A 54 4.11 4.80 22.74
C GLY A 54 5.61 4.71 22.50
N GLY A 55 6.42 4.56 23.57
CA GLY A 55 7.86 4.40 23.44
C GLY A 55 8.25 3.12 22.71
N ASP A 56 7.52 2.04 22.97
CA ASP A 56 7.77 0.77 22.29
C ASP A 56 7.40 0.87 20.80
N LEU A 57 6.32 1.61 20.48
CA LEU A 57 5.95 1.84 19.08
C LEU A 57 7.00 2.67 18.34
N VAL A 58 7.55 3.70 18.99
CA VAL A 58 8.64 4.50 18.43
C VAL A 58 9.86 3.61 18.15
N ALA A 59 10.21 2.75 19.10
CA ALA A 59 11.33 1.83 18.92
C ALA A 59 11.10 0.88 17.75
N ALA A 60 9.88 0.35 17.61
CA ALA A 60 9.53 -0.56 16.52
C ALA A 60 9.58 0.16 15.17
N ALA A 61 9.05 1.37 15.09
CA ALA A 61 9.07 2.14 13.85
C ALA A 61 10.48 2.52 13.44
N THR A 62 11.31 2.91 14.41
CA THR A 62 12.73 3.22 14.17
C THR A 62 13.47 2.00 13.65
N ALA A 63 13.22 0.83 14.25
CA ALA A 63 13.83 -0.42 13.81
C ALA A 63 13.40 -0.80 12.39
N ALA A 64 12.22 -0.38 11.98
CA ALA A 64 11.72 -0.60 10.62
C ALA A 64 12.24 0.45 9.62
N GLY A 65 13.05 1.40 10.07
CA GLY A 65 13.64 2.41 9.21
C GLY A 65 12.73 3.61 8.95
N MET A 66 11.65 3.76 9.71
CA MET A 66 10.71 4.86 9.52
C MET A 66 11.07 6.04 10.43
N PRO A 67 11.17 7.25 9.89
CA PRO A 67 11.45 8.41 10.72
C PRO A 67 10.26 8.72 11.62
N CYS A 68 10.51 8.77 12.93
CA CYS A 68 9.46 9.03 13.92
C CYS A 68 10.08 9.58 15.20
N ASP A 69 9.22 10.16 16.06
CA ASP A 69 9.65 10.63 17.36
C ASP A 69 8.54 10.43 18.40
N ALA A 70 8.86 10.69 19.66
CA ALA A 70 7.95 10.46 20.76
C ALA A 70 6.77 11.42 20.83
N SER A 71 6.77 12.48 20.01
CA SER A 71 5.66 13.42 19.97
C SER A 71 4.51 12.93 19.08
N GLN A 72 4.75 11.94 18.25
CA GLN A 72 3.73 11.37 17.39
C GLN A 72 2.74 10.54 18.19
N ASP A 73 1.46 10.63 17.82
CA ASP A 73 0.45 9.86 18.52
C ASP A 73 0.46 8.39 18.07
N ARG A 74 -0.32 7.58 18.78
CA ARG A 74 -0.37 6.14 18.54
C ARG A 74 -0.81 5.81 17.12
N ASP A 75 -1.82 6.51 16.61
CA ASP A 75 -2.35 6.24 15.28
C ASP A 75 -1.32 6.52 14.20
N GLU A 76 -0.55 7.59 14.36
CA GLU A 76 0.53 7.92 13.43
C GLU A 76 1.64 6.86 13.44
N LEU A 77 2.01 6.38 14.62
CA LEU A 77 3.04 5.35 14.75
C LEU A 77 2.58 4.02 14.15
N VAL A 78 1.33 3.65 14.38
CA VAL A 78 0.74 2.45 13.78
C VAL A 78 0.71 2.59 12.24
N LEU A 79 0.38 3.78 11.75
CA LEU A 79 0.36 4.04 10.31
C LEU A 79 1.76 3.86 9.71
N LEU A 80 2.80 4.38 10.36
CA LEU A 80 4.17 4.23 9.89
C LEU A 80 4.60 2.76 9.86
N LEU A 81 4.25 2.01 10.90
CA LEU A 81 4.56 0.57 10.95
C LEU A 81 3.84 -0.19 9.84
N ALA A 82 2.56 0.15 9.60
CA ALA A 82 1.80 -0.48 8.54
C ALA A 82 2.38 -0.15 7.16
N LEU A 83 2.81 1.11 6.95
CA LEU A 83 3.44 1.51 5.69
C LEU A 83 4.73 0.74 5.44
N ALA A 84 5.58 0.61 6.45
CA ALA A 84 6.83 -0.11 6.31
C ALA A 84 6.58 -1.57 5.92
N GLU A 85 5.61 -2.21 6.54
CA GLU A 85 5.27 -3.59 6.24
C GLU A 85 4.62 -3.72 4.87
N TRP A 86 3.70 -2.79 4.53
CA TRP A 86 2.97 -2.81 3.26
C TRP A 86 3.91 -2.68 2.05
N GLU A 87 4.89 -1.80 2.15
CA GLU A 87 5.85 -1.58 1.07
C GLU A 87 6.69 -2.81 0.74
N MET A 88 6.79 -3.77 1.66
CA MET A 88 7.53 -5.00 1.46
C MET A 88 6.66 -6.13 0.90
N ILE A 89 5.35 -5.94 0.81
CA ILE A 89 4.43 -6.96 0.30
C ILE A 89 4.50 -6.99 -1.23
N PRO A 90 4.62 -8.19 -1.84
CA PRO A 90 4.71 -8.30 -3.30
C PRO A 90 3.60 -7.60 -4.06
N ALA A 91 2.37 -7.61 -3.54
CA ALA A 91 1.24 -6.93 -4.18
C ALA A 91 1.44 -5.42 -4.26
N ALA A 92 1.99 -4.81 -3.21
CA ALA A 92 2.25 -3.37 -3.19
C ALA A 92 3.37 -3.01 -4.17
N LEU A 93 4.41 -3.83 -4.23
CA LEU A 93 5.50 -3.64 -5.19
C LEU A 93 5.01 -3.77 -6.63
N ALA A 94 4.17 -4.77 -6.88
CA ALA A 94 3.59 -4.98 -8.21
C ALA A 94 2.70 -3.81 -8.63
N TYR A 95 1.91 -3.26 -7.70
CA TYR A 95 1.09 -2.09 -7.99
C TYR A 95 1.97 -0.88 -8.34
N SER A 96 3.04 -0.67 -7.59
CA SER A 96 3.96 0.43 -7.85
C SER A 96 4.59 0.33 -9.24
N GLU A 97 5.02 -0.86 -9.64
CA GLU A 97 5.58 -1.10 -10.97
C GLU A 97 4.55 -0.85 -12.07
N MET A 98 3.31 -1.33 -11.85
CA MET A 98 2.21 -1.11 -12.78
C MET A 98 1.91 0.38 -12.96
N ALA A 99 1.87 1.12 -11.86
CA ALA A 99 1.60 2.56 -11.90
C ALA A 99 2.72 3.31 -12.63
N GLN A 100 3.99 2.92 -12.42
CA GLN A 100 5.12 3.51 -13.10
C GLN A 100 5.09 3.23 -14.60
N ASP A 101 4.75 2.00 -14.99
CA ASP A 101 4.62 1.62 -16.39
C ASP A 101 3.50 2.42 -17.07
N ALA A 102 2.36 2.56 -16.41
CA ALA A 102 1.25 3.35 -16.91
C ALA A 102 1.66 4.81 -17.11
N ALA A 103 2.42 5.37 -16.16
CA ALA A 103 2.90 6.75 -16.29
C ALA A 103 3.83 6.91 -17.49
N ARG A 104 4.70 5.93 -17.74
CA ARG A 104 5.58 5.95 -18.92
C ARG A 104 4.79 5.88 -20.20
N ARG A 105 3.62 5.22 -20.18
CA ARG A 105 2.73 5.10 -21.35
C ARG A 105 1.81 6.30 -21.50
N GLY A 106 1.92 7.28 -20.61
CA GLY A 106 1.06 8.46 -20.64
C GLY A 106 -0.32 8.25 -20.04
N VAL A 107 -0.53 7.14 -19.34
CA VAL A 107 -1.82 6.84 -18.69
C VAL A 107 -1.76 7.32 -17.23
N CYS A 108 -2.73 8.10 -16.83
CA CYS A 108 -2.80 8.66 -15.48
C CYS A 108 -4.12 8.31 -14.82
N LEU A 109 -4.06 7.84 -13.58
CA LEU A 109 -5.24 7.51 -12.81
C LEU A 109 -5.96 8.76 -12.32
N ILE A 110 -5.20 9.81 -11.99
CA ILE A 110 -5.76 11.04 -11.45
C ILE A 110 -6.31 11.87 -12.61
N PRO A 111 -7.62 12.18 -12.61
CA PRO A 111 -8.20 12.97 -13.69
C PRO A 111 -7.62 14.39 -13.66
N GLU A 112 -7.32 14.92 -14.81
CA GLU A 112 -6.91 16.30 -14.93
C GLU A 112 -8.14 17.19 -14.97
N GLU A 113 -8.04 18.29 -14.32
CA GLU A 113 -9.15 19.24 -14.25
C GLU A 113 -8.96 20.43 -15.14
#